data_efa98316c531207c0c47dae4639ead85
#
_entry.id   efa98316c531207c0c47dae4639ead85
#
_cell.length_a   1.000
_cell.length_b   1.000
_cell.length_c   1.000
_cell.angle_alpha   90.00
_cell.angle_beta   90.00
_cell.angle_gamma   90.00
#
_symmetry.space_group_name_H-M   'P 1'
#
loop_
_entity.id
_entity.type
_entity.pdbx_description
1 polymer ?
#
loop_
_entity_poly.entity_id
_entity_poly.type
_entity_poly.pdbx_seq_one_letter_code
_entity_poly.pdbx_strand_id
1 'polypeptide(L)'
;EWHSRLGGDTIADAILDPIPFGLLASLCRYQRLRERHPEVAIMMGVGNLTELTEADTSGINALLFGIGAELGVTAVLTTQVSAHARRAVKEADVARRLMFAAREHNALPKGFTDELMTVHAKNPFPDSAEEIAATAAAVRDPSFRVQIAENGVHLYNRDGHHVATDPFALWPQLKLQHDGGHAFYMGVELARAHIAWQLGKRYAQDQVLDWGCAVDRPAADLSAQCAPGPTRADQPASPSTSSAQGSRDDL
;
A
#
# COMPACT_ATOMS: atom_id res chain seq x y z
N GLU A 1 32.51 -20.80 -16.45
CA GLU A 1 33.34 -21.99 -16.15
C GLU A 1 32.86 -22.79 -14.93
N TRP A 2 32.60 -22.16 -13.77
CA TRP A 2 32.15 -22.88 -12.57
C TRP A 2 30.78 -23.53 -12.74
N HIS A 3 29.81 -22.84 -13.34
CA HIS A 3 28.45 -23.34 -13.55
C HIS A 3 28.46 -24.61 -14.44
N SER A 4 29.25 -24.61 -15.49
CA SER A 4 29.39 -25.80 -16.37
C SER A 4 30.16 -26.95 -15.71
N ARG A 5 30.95 -26.68 -14.66
CA ARG A 5 31.71 -27.70 -13.91
C ARG A 5 30.90 -28.31 -12.74
N LEU A 6 29.97 -27.56 -12.16
CA LEU A 6 29.16 -28.03 -11.03
C LEU A 6 27.96 -28.86 -11.45
N GLY A 7 27.57 -28.79 -12.71
CA GLY A 7 26.49 -29.58 -13.31
C GLY A 7 25.17 -29.48 -12.56
N GLY A 8 24.08 -29.10 -13.22
CA GLY A 8 22.74 -29.14 -12.65
C GLY A 8 22.32 -27.84 -11.93
N ASP A 9 21.47 -27.95 -10.94
CA ASP A 9 20.68 -26.89 -10.31
C ASP A 9 21.50 -25.95 -9.40
N THR A 10 22.45 -25.21 -9.95
CA THR A 10 23.21 -24.20 -9.19
C THR A 10 22.52 -22.84 -9.25
N ILE A 11 22.41 -22.17 -8.09
CA ILE A 11 21.95 -20.79 -7.96
C ILE A 11 23.16 -19.93 -7.62
N ALA A 12 23.38 -18.86 -8.39
CA ALA A 12 24.48 -17.93 -8.16
C ALA A 12 24.06 -16.79 -7.22
N ASP A 13 24.92 -16.45 -6.27
CA ASP A 13 24.75 -15.28 -5.41
C ASP A 13 25.99 -14.38 -5.53
N ALA A 14 25.79 -13.13 -5.97
CA ALA A 14 26.83 -12.14 -6.09
C ALA A 14 27.13 -11.42 -4.75
N ILE A 15 26.46 -11.81 -3.69
CA ILE A 15 26.53 -11.29 -2.32
C ILE A 15 26.15 -9.81 -2.26
N LEU A 16 25.02 -9.51 -1.64
CA LEU A 16 24.55 -8.14 -1.42
C LEU A 16 25.27 -7.56 -0.19
N ASP A 17 26.08 -6.53 -0.40
CA ASP A 17 26.78 -5.86 0.70
C ASP A 17 25.86 -4.86 1.42
N PRO A 18 26.07 -4.61 2.74
CA PRO A 18 25.27 -3.65 3.48
C PRO A 18 25.60 -2.20 3.10
N ILE A 19 24.69 -1.28 3.41
CA ILE A 19 24.97 0.16 3.37
C ILE A 19 25.71 0.60 4.62
N PRO A 20 26.62 1.60 4.52
CA PRO A 20 27.13 2.26 3.31
C PRO A 20 28.38 1.57 2.74
N PHE A 21 28.60 0.29 3.02
CA PHE A 21 29.86 -0.43 2.81
C PHE A 21 29.81 -1.39 1.61
N GLY A 22 29.33 -0.96 0.46
CA GLY A 22 29.47 -1.71 -0.78
C GLY A 22 28.17 -2.05 -1.49
N LEU A 23 27.00 -1.62 -1.02
CA LEU A 23 25.72 -1.90 -1.66
C LEU A 23 25.73 -1.60 -3.17
N LEU A 24 26.17 -0.41 -3.59
CA LEU A 24 26.21 -0.04 -4.99
C LEU A 24 27.11 -0.97 -5.80
N ALA A 25 28.30 -1.28 -5.27
CA ALA A 25 29.23 -2.18 -5.95
C ALA A 25 28.65 -3.60 -6.07
N SER A 26 27.91 -4.06 -5.06
CA SER A 26 27.24 -5.36 -5.08
C SER A 26 26.12 -5.41 -6.12
N LEU A 27 25.31 -4.37 -6.24
CA LEU A 27 24.30 -4.27 -7.30
C LEU A 27 24.93 -4.32 -8.70
N CYS A 28 26.06 -3.62 -8.90
CA CYS A 28 26.82 -3.75 -10.16
C CYS A 28 27.35 -5.16 -10.39
N ARG A 29 27.70 -5.92 -9.34
CA ARG A 29 28.09 -7.35 -9.46
C ARG A 29 26.90 -8.20 -9.93
N TYR A 30 25.72 -8.01 -9.37
CA TYR A 30 24.50 -8.69 -9.80
C TYR A 30 24.17 -8.38 -11.27
N GLN A 31 24.27 -7.11 -11.66
CA GLN A 31 24.05 -6.73 -13.06
C GLN A 31 25.03 -7.43 -14.00
N ARG A 32 26.34 -7.37 -13.70
CA ARG A 32 27.38 -8.06 -14.48
C ARG A 32 27.19 -9.57 -14.52
N LEU A 33 26.72 -10.17 -13.42
CA LEU A 33 26.40 -11.60 -13.36
C LEU A 33 25.28 -11.92 -14.37
N ARG A 34 24.20 -11.15 -14.39
CA ARG A 34 23.09 -11.34 -15.33
C ARG A 34 23.51 -11.12 -16.78
N GLU A 35 24.29 -10.06 -17.06
CA GLU A 35 24.79 -9.76 -18.41
C GLU A 35 25.68 -10.88 -18.96
N ARG A 36 26.55 -11.47 -18.12
CA ARG A 36 27.47 -12.53 -18.55
C ARG A 36 26.84 -13.91 -18.59
N HIS A 37 25.81 -14.12 -17.79
CA HIS A 37 25.12 -15.41 -17.63
C HIS A 37 23.61 -15.21 -17.63
N PRO A 38 23.00 -14.96 -18.81
CA PRO A 38 21.58 -14.63 -18.92
C PRO A 38 20.64 -15.68 -18.34
N GLU A 39 21.02 -16.96 -18.41
CA GLU A 39 20.17 -18.10 -18.02
C GLU A 39 20.40 -18.58 -16.58
N VAL A 40 21.40 -18.04 -15.89
CA VAL A 40 21.71 -18.55 -14.55
C VAL A 40 20.62 -18.11 -13.55
N ALA A 41 20.19 -19.05 -12.70
CA ALA A 41 19.36 -18.72 -11.55
C ALA A 41 20.16 -17.85 -10.56
N ILE A 42 19.61 -16.74 -10.13
CA ILE A 42 20.26 -15.79 -9.20
C ILE A 42 19.50 -15.75 -7.89
N MET A 43 20.22 -15.85 -6.79
CA MET A 43 19.73 -15.56 -5.43
C MET A 43 20.24 -14.20 -4.97
N MET A 44 19.44 -13.50 -4.16
CA MET A 44 19.81 -12.25 -3.50
C MET A 44 19.49 -12.32 -2.01
N GLY A 45 20.48 -12.10 -1.16
CA GLY A 45 20.33 -12.04 0.29
C GLY A 45 19.92 -10.64 0.76
N VAL A 46 18.61 -10.35 0.86
CA VAL A 46 18.11 -9.03 1.24
C VAL A 46 18.24 -8.74 2.74
N GLY A 47 18.41 -9.77 3.57
CA GLY A 47 18.62 -9.64 5.00
C GLY A 47 19.78 -8.73 5.38
N ASN A 48 20.83 -8.66 4.56
CA ASN A 48 21.96 -7.76 4.77
C ASN A 48 21.58 -6.26 4.78
N LEU A 49 20.42 -5.91 4.25
CA LEU A 49 19.90 -4.55 4.33
C LEU A 49 18.80 -4.43 5.39
N THR A 50 17.86 -5.35 5.40
CA THR A 50 16.70 -5.26 6.31
C THR A 50 17.09 -5.46 7.78
N GLU A 51 18.09 -6.29 8.07
CA GLU A 51 18.57 -6.53 9.44
C GLU A 51 19.64 -5.55 9.91
N LEU A 52 20.45 -5.03 8.98
CA LEU A 52 21.61 -4.20 9.29
C LEU A 52 21.34 -2.70 9.11
N THR A 53 20.10 -2.32 8.82
CA THR A 53 19.70 -0.91 8.68
C THR A 53 18.51 -0.64 9.59
N GLU A 54 18.68 0.18 10.61
CA GLU A 54 17.61 0.57 11.53
C GLU A 54 16.66 1.57 10.87
N ALA A 55 15.81 1.04 9.97
CA ALA A 55 14.79 1.78 9.25
C ALA A 55 13.57 0.88 8.99
N ASP A 56 12.45 1.49 8.59
CA ASP A 56 11.26 0.72 8.20
C ASP A 56 11.56 -0.18 7.00
N THR A 57 11.44 -1.49 7.19
CA THR A 57 11.87 -2.49 6.23
C THR A 57 10.96 -2.63 5.02
N SER A 58 9.71 -2.14 5.08
CA SER A 58 8.76 -2.17 3.96
C SER A 58 9.28 -1.44 2.71
N GLY A 59 9.86 -0.23 2.89
CA GLY A 59 10.47 0.53 1.80
C GLY A 59 11.74 -0.13 1.26
N ILE A 60 12.57 -0.70 2.14
CA ILE A 60 13.79 -1.43 1.78
C ILE A 60 13.41 -2.65 0.91
N ASN A 61 12.44 -3.45 1.37
CA ASN A 61 11.94 -4.60 0.61
C ASN A 61 11.36 -4.17 -0.74
N ALA A 62 10.53 -3.13 -0.79
CA ALA A 62 9.96 -2.64 -2.04
C ALA A 62 11.07 -2.31 -3.07
N LEU A 63 12.10 -1.57 -2.65
CA LEU A 63 13.23 -1.22 -3.53
C LEU A 63 14.01 -2.44 -3.99
N LEU A 64 14.39 -3.33 -3.06
CA LEU A 64 15.21 -4.51 -3.39
C LEU A 64 14.48 -5.50 -4.29
N PHE A 65 13.18 -5.70 -4.07
CA PHE A 65 12.38 -6.56 -4.94
C PHE A 65 12.12 -5.94 -6.32
N GLY A 66 12.07 -4.59 -6.41
CA GLY A 66 12.08 -3.89 -7.70
C GLY A 66 13.36 -4.15 -8.48
N ILE A 67 14.52 -3.93 -7.84
CA ILE A 67 15.84 -4.23 -8.42
C ILE A 67 15.97 -5.71 -8.78
N GLY A 68 15.54 -6.61 -7.88
CA GLY A 68 15.56 -8.05 -8.12
C GLY A 68 14.69 -8.46 -9.31
N ALA A 69 13.55 -7.82 -9.50
CA ALA A 69 12.68 -8.03 -10.66
C ALA A 69 13.33 -7.57 -11.97
N GLU A 70 14.04 -6.44 -11.98
CA GLU A 70 14.80 -5.97 -13.16
C GLU A 70 15.96 -6.92 -13.51
N LEU A 71 16.66 -7.43 -12.50
CA LEU A 71 17.77 -8.36 -12.64
C LEU A 71 17.33 -9.81 -12.94
N GLY A 72 16.04 -10.10 -12.87
CA GLY A 72 15.52 -11.47 -13.02
C GLY A 72 15.99 -12.41 -11.90
N VAL A 73 16.07 -11.90 -10.65
CA VAL A 73 16.38 -12.70 -9.46
C VAL A 73 15.28 -13.76 -9.28
N THR A 74 15.67 -15.00 -9.07
CA THR A 74 14.75 -16.15 -8.97
C THR A 74 14.55 -16.64 -7.55
N ALA A 75 15.48 -16.31 -6.64
CA ALA A 75 15.40 -16.68 -5.23
C ALA A 75 15.83 -15.50 -4.34
N VAL A 76 15.20 -15.36 -3.18
CA VAL A 76 15.57 -14.34 -2.20
C VAL A 76 15.74 -15.00 -0.84
N LEU A 77 16.84 -14.68 -0.17
CA LEU A 77 17.07 -15.01 1.24
C LEU A 77 16.72 -13.78 2.07
N THR A 78 15.73 -13.89 2.94
CA THR A 78 15.33 -12.86 3.89
C THR A 78 15.21 -13.45 5.29
N THR A 79 15.33 -12.60 6.32
CA THR A 79 15.26 -12.96 7.72
C THR A 79 14.38 -11.97 8.48
N GLN A 80 14.00 -12.30 9.71
CA GLN A 80 13.27 -11.43 10.63
C GLN A 80 13.74 -11.68 12.06
N VAL A 81 15.00 -11.33 12.33
CA VAL A 81 15.68 -11.57 13.61
C VAL A 81 15.65 -10.31 14.48
N SER A 82 16.01 -9.16 13.91
CA SER A 82 16.00 -7.88 14.60
C SER A 82 14.57 -7.41 14.88
N ALA A 83 14.37 -6.69 15.99
CA ALA A 83 13.04 -6.21 16.39
C ALA A 83 12.38 -5.29 15.34
N HIS A 84 13.16 -4.44 14.66
CA HIS A 84 12.68 -3.57 13.58
C HIS A 84 12.37 -4.35 12.29
N ALA A 85 13.02 -5.50 12.08
CA ALA A 85 12.81 -6.37 10.92
C ALA A 85 11.75 -7.47 11.16
N ARG A 86 11.00 -7.43 12.27
CA ARG A 86 10.03 -8.47 12.68
C ARG A 86 8.95 -8.81 11.65
N ARG A 87 8.76 -7.99 10.63
CA ARG A 87 7.78 -8.20 9.54
C ARG A 87 8.44 -8.36 8.17
N ALA A 88 9.78 -8.35 8.11
CA ALA A 88 10.54 -8.32 6.86
C ALA A 88 10.19 -9.48 5.92
N VAL A 89 9.92 -10.70 6.42
CA VAL A 89 9.51 -11.84 5.60
C VAL A 89 8.12 -11.61 4.97
N LYS A 90 7.16 -11.07 5.74
CA LYS A 90 5.83 -10.73 5.22
C LYS A 90 5.89 -9.59 4.20
N GLU A 91 6.68 -8.57 4.49
CA GLU A 91 6.91 -7.43 3.58
C GLU A 91 7.58 -7.88 2.28
N ALA A 92 8.57 -8.78 2.36
CA ALA A 92 9.23 -9.38 1.21
C ALA A 92 8.23 -10.12 0.30
N ASP A 93 7.30 -10.89 0.87
CA ASP A 93 6.26 -11.57 0.09
C ASP A 93 5.32 -10.57 -0.61
N VAL A 94 4.90 -9.52 0.09
CA VAL A 94 4.08 -8.46 -0.52
C VAL A 94 4.85 -7.74 -1.62
N ALA A 95 6.11 -7.35 -1.37
CA ALA A 95 6.95 -6.68 -2.35
C ALA A 95 7.17 -7.54 -3.61
N ARG A 96 7.43 -8.84 -3.43
CA ARG A 96 7.57 -9.80 -4.53
C ARG A 96 6.32 -9.84 -5.41
N ARG A 97 5.15 -9.99 -4.79
CA ARG A 97 3.86 -10.03 -5.52
C ARG A 97 3.58 -8.71 -6.23
N LEU A 98 3.84 -7.58 -5.57
CA LEU A 98 3.66 -6.25 -6.16
C LEU A 98 4.52 -6.06 -7.41
N MET A 99 5.82 -6.39 -7.32
CA MET A 99 6.75 -6.21 -8.45
C MET A 99 6.49 -7.20 -9.58
N PHE A 100 6.06 -8.42 -9.26
CA PHE A 100 5.62 -9.39 -10.25
C PHE A 100 4.39 -8.87 -11.01
N ALA A 101 3.34 -8.43 -10.31
CA ALA A 101 2.13 -7.90 -10.94
C ALA A 101 2.44 -6.66 -11.80
N ALA A 102 3.28 -5.73 -11.31
CA ALA A 102 3.69 -4.56 -12.07
C ALA A 102 4.37 -4.91 -13.39
N ARG A 103 5.24 -5.91 -13.40
CA ARG A 103 5.92 -6.40 -14.61
C ARG A 103 4.96 -7.09 -15.58
N GLU A 104 4.11 -8.00 -15.09
CA GLU A 104 3.12 -8.70 -15.92
C GLU A 104 2.19 -7.73 -16.64
N HIS A 105 1.80 -6.64 -15.94
CA HIS A 105 0.94 -5.61 -16.53
C HIS A 105 1.69 -4.48 -17.24
N ASN A 106 3.03 -4.55 -17.33
CA ASN A 106 3.88 -3.48 -17.88
C ASN A 106 3.52 -2.10 -17.32
N ALA A 107 3.36 -2.02 -16.00
CA ALA A 107 2.90 -0.84 -15.27
C ALA A 107 3.82 -0.51 -14.10
N LEU A 108 3.77 0.73 -13.61
CA LEU A 108 4.44 1.09 -12.37
C LEU A 108 3.78 0.34 -11.18
N PRO A 109 4.52 0.04 -10.11
CA PRO A 109 4.00 -0.64 -8.92
C PRO A 109 3.10 0.27 -8.09
N LYS A 110 2.03 0.79 -8.71
CA LYS A 110 1.11 1.78 -8.15
C LYS A 110 -0.34 1.36 -8.40
N GLY A 111 -1.14 1.29 -7.35
CA GLY A 111 -2.56 0.97 -7.46
C GLY A 111 -2.89 -0.53 -7.40
N PHE A 112 -1.90 -1.40 -7.23
CA PHE A 112 -2.12 -2.85 -7.07
C PHE A 112 -2.46 -3.22 -5.63
N THR A 113 -1.71 -2.69 -4.67
CA THR A 113 -1.90 -2.90 -3.24
C THR A 113 -1.38 -1.70 -2.44
N ASP A 114 -1.88 -1.53 -1.24
CA ASP A 114 -1.41 -0.56 -0.25
C ASP A 114 -0.72 -1.22 0.96
N GLU A 115 -0.57 -2.55 0.92
CA GLU A 115 -0.02 -3.32 2.04
C GLU A 115 1.37 -2.89 2.51
N LEU A 116 2.21 -2.35 1.63
CA LEU A 116 3.52 -1.80 1.99
C LEU A 116 3.45 -0.36 2.52
N MET A 117 2.27 0.27 2.49
CA MET A 117 2.03 1.60 3.06
C MET A 117 1.63 1.46 4.53
N THR A 118 2.61 1.31 5.40
CA THR A 118 2.36 1.00 6.82
C THR A 118 2.06 2.23 7.66
N VAL A 119 2.61 3.39 7.34
CA VAL A 119 2.46 4.64 8.11
C VAL A 119 1.42 5.56 7.49
N HIS A 120 1.55 5.89 6.23
CA HIS A 120 0.69 6.86 5.53
C HIS A 120 -0.39 6.16 4.69
N ALA A 121 -1.43 6.89 4.31
CA ALA A 121 -2.40 6.46 3.31
C ALA A 121 -2.23 7.23 2.00
N LYS A 122 -2.64 6.64 0.90
CA LYS A 122 -2.61 7.28 -0.42
C LYS A 122 -3.57 8.47 -0.53
N ASN A 123 -4.70 8.39 0.15
CA ASN A 123 -5.70 9.45 0.26
C ASN A 123 -6.14 9.55 1.72
N PRO A 124 -5.39 10.30 2.55
CA PRO A 124 -5.65 10.38 3.99
C PRO A 124 -6.93 11.15 4.32
N PHE A 125 -7.20 12.24 3.58
CA PHE A 125 -8.32 13.15 3.84
C PHE A 125 -9.24 13.15 2.63
N PRO A 126 -10.21 12.20 2.55
CA PRO A 126 -11.11 12.08 1.40
C PRO A 126 -12.08 13.25 1.28
N ASP A 127 -12.43 13.87 2.42
CA ASP A 127 -13.35 15.00 2.49
C ASP A 127 -12.59 16.27 2.92
N SER A 128 -12.92 17.41 2.34
CA SER A 128 -12.41 18.70 2.77
C SER A 128 -13.10 19.18 4.07
N ALA A 129 -12.50 20.16 4.73
CA ALA A 129 -13.09 20.76 5.92
C ALA A 129 -14.48 21.38 5.65
N GLU A 130 -14.67 21.95 4.45
CA GLU A 130 -15.92 22.53 4.01
C GLU A 130 -17.01 21.47 3.78
N GLU A 131 -16.65 20.35 3.18
CA GLU A 131 -17.57 19.22 2.96
C GLU A 131 -18.01 18.59 4.27
N ILE A 132 -17.07 18.44 5.22
CA ILE A 132 -17.39 17.98 6.58
C ILE A 132 -18.31 18.99 7.30
N ALA A 133 -18.04 20.28 7.19
CA ALA A 133 -18.87 21.32 7.79
C ALA A 133 -20.29 21.34 7.19
N ALA A 134 -20.42 21.17 5.89
CA ALA A 134 -21.73 21.04 5.23
C ALA A 134 -22.50 19.80 5.71
N THR A 135 -21.80 18.67 5.84
CA THR A 135 -22.36 17.43 6.39
C THR A 135 -22.83 17.62 7.83
N ALA A 136 -22.01 18.25 8.68
CA ALA A 136 -22.31 18.54 10.06
C ALA A 136 -23.57 19.41 10.21
N ALA A 137 -23.72 20.43 9.37
CA ALA A 137 -24.89 21.30 9.37
C ALA A 137 -26.20 20.57 9.01
N ALA A 138 -26.12 19.44 8.28
CA ALA A 138 -27.28 18.63 7.91
C ALA A 138 -27.68 17.60 8.97
N VAL A 139 -26.82 17.28 9.94
CA VAL A 139 -27.08 16.27 10.99
C VAL A 139 -28.20 16.71 11.92
N ARG A 140 -29.13 15.80 12.25
CA ARG A 140 -30.29 16.07 13.12
C ARG A 140 -30.37 15.15 14.34
N ASP A 141 -29.55 14.13 14.41
CA ASP A 141 -29.52 13.20 15.54
C ASP A 141 -28.39 13.55 16.55
N PRO A 142 -28.47 13.04 17.79
CA PRO A 142 -27.52 13.38 18.84
C PRO A 142 -26.21 12.57 18.78
N SER A 143 -26.12 11.55 17.91
CA SER A 143 -24.96 10.66 17.85
C SER A 143 -23.73 11.40 17.34
N PHE A 144 -22.62 11.27 18.04
CA PHE A 144 -21.37 11.89 17.64
C PHE A 144 -20.79 11.22 16.40
N ARG A 145 -20.29 12.05 15.50
CA ARG A 145 -19.51 11.67 14.33
C ARG A 145 -18.12 12.26 14.44
N VAL A 146 -17.13 11.45 14.09
CA VAL A 146 -15.72 11.85 14.05
C VAL A 146 -15.22 11.69 12.62
N GLN A 147 -14.65 12.74 12.09
CA GLN A 147 -13.95 12.74 10.78
C GLN A 147 -12.62 13.49 10.91
N ILE A 148 -11.78 13.39 9.90
CA ILE A 148 -10.52 14.13 9.82
C ILE A 148 -10.39 14.83 8.47
N ALA A 149 -9.83 16.05 8.51
CA ALA A 149 -9.41 16.80 7.35
C ALA A 149 -8.02 17.38 7.60
N GLU A 150 -7.44 18.10 6.64
CA GLU A 150 -6.11 18.72 6.81
C GLU A 150 -5.99 19.61 8.05
N ASN A 151 -7.07 20.29 8.43
CA ASN A 151 -7.12 21.21 9.56
C ASN A 151 -7.33 20.54 10.94
N GLY A 152 -7.48 19.21 11.01
CA GLY A 152 -7.60 18.50 12.30
C GLY A 152 -8.70 17.45 12.36
N VAL A 153 -9.06 17.11 13.59
CA VAL A 153 -10.14 16.18 13.94
C VAL A 153 -11.44 16.97 14.10
N HIS A 154 -12.46 16.56 13.39
CA HIS A 154 -13.81 17.10 13.42
C HIS A 154 -14.71 16.22 14.27
N LEU A 155 -15.38 16.81 15.26
CA LEU A 155 -16.39 16.18 16.11
C LEU A 155 -17.71 16.92 15.94
N TYR A 156 -18.79 16.24 15.58
CA TYR A 156 -20.05 16.90 15.34
C TYR A 156 -21.25 15.99 15.58
N ASN A 157 -22.36 16.62 15.92
CA ASN A 157 -23.70 16.05 15.97
C ASN A 157 -24.72 17.19 15.73
N ARG A 158 -26.00 16.97 16.02
CA ARG A 158 -27.03 18.02 15.92
C ARG A 158 -26.79 19.25 16.77
N ASP A 159 -26.00 19.13 17.87
CA ASP A 159 -25.79 20.19 18.86
C ASP A 159 -24.58 21.07 18.52
N GLY A 160 -23.75 20.69 17.58
CA GLY A 160 -22.61 21.50 17.15
C GLY A 160 -21.56 20.75 16.32
N HIS A 161 -20.63 21.54 15.76
CA HIS A 161 -19.46 21.09 15.02
C HIS A 161 -18.21 21.74 15.62
N HIS A 162 -17.25 20.91 16.02
CA HIS A 162 -16.02 21.31 16.69
C HIS A 162 -14.82 20.73 15.96
N VAL A 163 -13.74 21.50 15.83
CA VAL A 163 -12.50 21.09 15.17
C VAL A 163 -11.34 21.36 16.09
N ALA A 164 -10.45 20.39 16.24
CA ALA A 164 -9.22 20.56 17.01
C ALA A 164 -8.11 19.62 16.50
N THR A 165 -6.87 20.02 16.71
CA THR A 165 -5.68 19.19 16.48
C THR A 165 -5.30 18.36 17.71
N ASP A 166 -5.80 18.75 18.88
CA ASP A 166 -5.66 18.02 20.14
C ASP A 166 -7.02 17.44 20.57
N PRO A 167 -7.18 16.10 20.68
CA PRO A 167 -8.42 15.47 21.07
C PRO A 167 -8.89 15.87 22.49
N PHE A 168 -7.98 16.25 23.38
CA PHE A 168 -8.37 16.74 24.71
C PHE A 168 -9.19 18.03 24.64
N ALA A 169 -8.98 18.88 23.64
CA ALA A 169 -9.79 20.07 23.42
C ALA A 169 -11.24 19.76 23.01
N LEU A 170 -11.48 18.54 22.47
CA LEU A 170 -12.82 18.07 22.09
C LEU A 170 -13.59 17.42 23.26
N TRP A 171 -12.90 16.99 24.31
CA TRP A 171 -13.52 16.32 25.46
C TRP A 171 -14.69 17.08 26.09
N PRO A 172 -14.59 18.39 26.39
CA PRO A 172 -15.69 19.12 27.00
C PRO A 172 -16.98 19.15 26.16
N GLN A 173 -16.85 18.99 24.85
CA GLN A 173 -17.97 19.03 23.91
C GLN A 173 -18.79 17.73 23.92
N LEU A 174 -18.19 16.61 24.35
CA LEU A 174 -18.86 15.32 24.46
C LEU A 174 -19.92 15.28 25.55
N LYS A 175 -19.73 16.02 26.67
CA LYS A 175 -20.64 16.03 27.84
C LYS A 175 -20.94 14.62 28.38
N LEU A 176 -19.98 13.71 28.34
CA LEU A 176 -20.12 12.30 28.71
C LEU A 176 -19.58 11.96 30.10
N GLN A 177 -19.50 12.92 31.02
CA GLN A 177 -18.94 12.74 32.37
C GLN A 177 -19.69 11.68 33.21
N HIS A 178 -20.94 11.40 32.86
CA HIS A 178 -21.79 10.44 33.57
C HIS A 178 -22.08 9.16 32.76
N ASP A 179 -21.47 9.00 31.59
CA ASP A 179 -21.60 7.82 30.74
C ASP A 179 -20.20 7.27 30.42
N GLY A 180 -19.68 6.46 31.34
CA GLY A 180 -18.32 5.89 31.22
C GLY A 180 -18.11 5.01 29.98
N GLY A 181 -19.13 4.26 29.57
CA GLY A 181 -19.05 3.40 28.39
C GLY A 181 -18.91 4.21 27.09
N HIS A 182 -19.78 5.19 26.92
CA HIS A 182 -19.73 6.06 25.75
C HIS A 182 -18.51 6.98 25.76
N ALA A 183 -18.10 7.47 26.95
CA ALA A 183 -16.87 8.25 27.10
C ALA A 183 -15.63 7.47 26.67
N PHE A 184 -15.53 6.18 27.06
CA PHE A 184 -14.43 5.31 26.66
C PHE A 184 -14.42 5.07 25.14
N TYR A 185 -15.59 4.76 24.55
CA TYR A 185 -15.73 4.58 23.10
C TYR A 185 -15.27 5.83 22.35
N MET A 186 -15.79 7.01 22.70
CA MET A 186 -15.41 8.27 22.06
C MET A 186 -13.92 8.59 22.26
N GLY A 187 -13.35 8.27 23.44
CA GLY A 187 -11.92 8.43 23.69
C GLY A 187 -11.06 7.58 22.74
N VAL A 188 -11.47 6.33 22.49
CA VAL A 188 -10.79 5.44 21.53
C VAL A 188 -10.91 5.99 20.10
N GLU A 189 -12.10 6.45 19.69
CA GLU A 189 -12.30 6.99 18.33
C GLU A 189 -11.53 8.30 18.12
N LEU A 190 -11.53 9.22 19.08
CA LEU A 190 -10.75 10.45 19.01
C LEU A 190 -9.24 10.18 18.98
N ALA A 191 -8.75 9.19 19.74
CA ALA A 191 -7.34 8.79 19.69
C ALA A 191 -6.96 8.22 18.32
N ARG A 192 -7.80 7.36 17.73
CA ARG A 192 -7.60 6.82 16.38
C ARG A 192 -7.61 7.93 15.34
N ALA A 193 -8.57 8.84 15.40
CA ALA A 193 -8.67 9.97 14.48
C ALA A 193 -7.44 10.88 14.59
N HIS A 194 -6.95 11.16 15.78
CA HIS A 194 -5.75 11.97 16.01
C HIS A 194 -4.49 11.30 15.45
N ILE A 195 -4.28 10.01 15.71
CA ILE A 195 -3.16 9.25 15.16
C ILE A 195 -3.23 9.26 13.61
N ALA A 196 -4.42 9.03 13.06
CA ALA A 196 -4.61 9.04 11.61
C ALA A 196 -4.33 10.42 11.01
N TRP A 197 -4.80 11.49 11.64
CA TRP A 197 -4.52 12.85 11.21
C TRP A 197 -3.02 13.17 11.22
N GLN A 198 -2.33 12.88 12.35
CA GLN A 198 -0.89 13.12 12.48
C GLN A 198 -0.05 12.37 11.47
N LEU A 199 -0.42 11.14 11.15
CA LEU A 199 0.34 10.26 10.26
C LEU A 199 -0.12 10.35 8.80
N GLY A 200 -1.12 11.17 8.48
CA GLY A 200 -1.70 11.15 7.14
C GLY A 200 -2.22 9.76 6.77
N LYS A 201 -3.00 9.14 7.66
CA LYS A 201 -3.73 7.88 7.43
C LYS A 201 -5.20 8.15 7.17
N ARG A 202 -5.84 7.24 6.48
CA ARG A 202 -7.30 7.27 6.37
C ARG A 202 -7.93 6.85 7.69
N TYR A 203 -8.91 7.61 8.13
CA TYR A 203 -9.75 7.31 9.28
C TYR A 203 -11.21 7.11 8.83
N ALA A 204 -11.86 6.12 9.40
CA ALA A 204 -13.30 5.96 9.36
C ALA A 204 -13.74 5.52 10.76
N GLN A 205 -14.77 6.17 11.30
CA GLN A 205 -15.31 5.85 12.63
C GLN A 205 -15.75 4.37 12.66
N ASP A 206 -15.60 3.71 13.80
CA ASP A 206 -15.87 2.27 14.00
C ASP A 206 -14.94 1.32 13.23
N GLN A 207 -13.92 1.82 12.54
CA GLN A 207 -12.94 1.01 11.84
C GLN A 207 -11.58 1.06 12.53
N VAL A 208 -10.85 -0.06 12.51
CA VAL A 208 -9.45 -0.07 12.93
C VAL A 208 -8.60 0.66 11.88
N LEU A 209 -7.53 1.31 12.33
CA LEU A 209 -6.58 1.94 11.42
C LEU A 209 -5.85 0.86 10.59
N ASP A 210 -5.71 1.11 9.30
CA ASP A 210 -4.93 0.25 8.42
C ASP A 210 -3.43 0.52 8.59
N TRP A 211 -2.70 -0.53 8.98
CA TRP A 211 -1.24 -0.52 9.15
C TRP A 211 -0.53 -1.36 8.09
N GLY A 212 -1.21 -1.69 6.99
CA GLY A 212 -0.64 -2.51 5.94
C GLY A 212 -0.12 -3.84 6.47
N CYS A 213 1.05 -4.26 5.99
CA CYS A 213 1.69 -5.51 6.44
C CYS A 213 2.42 -5.40 7.80
N ALA A 214 2.40 -4.23 8.47
CA ALA A 214 2.93 -4.08 9.83
C ALA A 214 2.09 -4.84 10.88
N VAL A 215 0.84 -5.17 10.57
CA VAL A 215 -0.06 -6.00 11.41
C VAL A 215 -0.57 -7.20 10.62
N ASP A 216 -1.08 -8.20 11.34
CA ASP A 216 -1.69 -9.37 10.69
C ASP A 216 -3.06 -8.99 10.10
N ARG A 217 -3.20 -9.23 8.81
CA ARG A 217 -4.46 -9.12 8.08
C ARG A 217 -4.55 -10.23 7.03
N PRO A 218 -5.75 -10.59 6.54
CA PRO A 218 -5.87 -11.52 5.42
C PRO A 218 -5.02 -11.04 4.24
N ALA A 219 -4.35 -11.97 3.56
CA ALA A 219 -3.60 -11.64 2.36
C ALA A 219 -4.55 -11.10 1.28
N ALA A 220 -4.17 -9.98 0.65
CA ALA A 220 -4.91 -9.47 -0.49
C ALA A 220 -4.76 -10.40 -1.70
N ASP A 221 -5.85 -10.68 -2.38
CA ASP A 221 -5.81 -11.36 -3.68
C ASP A 221 -5.49 -10.32 -4.77
N LEU A 222 -4.21 -10.21 -5.09
CA LEU A 222 -3.75 -9.28 -6.12
C LEU A 222 -4.26 -9.65 -7.52
N SER A 223 -4.56 -10.92 -7.77
CA SER A 223 -5.11 -11.34 -9.07
C SER A 223 -6.53 -10.81 -9.27
N ALA A 224 -7.33 -10.76 -8.22
CA ALA A 224 -8.66 -10.16 -8.27
C ALA A 224 -8.62 -8.64 -8.43
N GLN A 225 -7.60 -7.98 -7.85
CA GLN A 225 -7.42 -6.52 -7.98
C GLN A 225 -6.88 -6.11 -9.35
N CYS A 226 -6.10 -6.99 -9.97
CA CYS A 226 -5.47 -6.78 -11.27
C CYS A 226 -6.27 -7.39 -12.42
N ALA A 227 -7.47 -7.93 -12.18
CA ALA A 227 -8.34 -8.35 -13.28
C ALA A 227 -8.54 -7.14 -14.21
N PRO A 228 -8.10 -7.20 -15.49
CA PRO A 228 -8.31 -6.10 -16.40
C PRO A 228 -9.80 -5.83 -16.46
N GLY A 229 -10.21 -4.58 -16.26
CA GLY A 229 -11.55 -4.15 -16.60
C GLY A 229 -11.83 -4.56 -18.06
N PRO A 230 -13.10 -4.72 -18.49
CA PRO A 230 -13.42 -5.18 -19.83
C PRO A 230 -12.65 -4.34 -20.84
N THR A 231 -11.71 -4.99 -21.52
CA THR A 231 -10.94 -4.35 -22.59
C THR A 231 -11.91 -4.03 -23.72
N ARG A 232 -11.62 -3.01 -24.52
CA ARG A 232 -12.45 -2.66 -25.67
C ARG A 232 -12.72 -3.82 -26.63
N ALA A 233 -11.89 -4.88 -26.56
CA ALA A 233 -12.03 -6.13 -27.32
C ALA A 233 -13.17 -7.02 -26.78
N ASP A 234 -13.54 -6.89 -25.51
CA ASP A 234 -14.59 -7.68 -24.88
C ASP A 234 -15.96 -6.98 -24.88
N GLN A 235 -16.05 -5.77 -25.45
CA GLN A 235 -17.35 -5.12 -25.66
C GLN A 235 -18.00 -5.74 -26.89
N PRO A 236 -19.25 -6.24 -26.80
CA PRO A 236 -19.98 -6.71 -27.97
C PRO A 236 -20.02 -5.58 -28.99
N ALA A 237 -19.64 -5.88 -30.23
CA ALA A 237 -19.66 -4.92 -31.31
C ALA A 237 -21.03 -4.25 -31.36
N SER A 238 -21.05 -2.92 -31.28
CA SER A 238 -22.27 -2.13 -31.46
C SER A 238 -22.91 -2.54 -32.80
N PRO A 239 -24.23 -2.80 -32.85
CA PRO A 239 -24.87 -3.18 -34.11
C PRO A 239 -24.60 -2.08 -35.14
N SER A 240 -23.94 -2.46 -36.25
CA SER A 240 -23.73 -1.57 -37.38
C SER A 240 -25.07 -1.13 -37.90
N THR A 241 -25.40 0.16 -37.81
CA THR A 241 -26.50 0.78 -38.54
C THR A 241 -26.19 0.66 -40.02
N SER A 242 -26.73 -0.37 -40.64
CA SER A 242 -26.74 -0.53 -42.08
C SER A 242 -27.62 0.62 -42.64
N SER A 243 -26.97 1.59 -43.26
CA SER A 243 -27.61 2.60 -44.07
C SER A 243 -28.27 1.92 -45.26
N ALA A 244 -29.59 1.84 -45.20
CA ALA A 244 -30.39 1.49 -46.37
C ALA A 244 -30.17 2.56 -47.44
N GLN A 245 -29.43 2.24 -48.49
CA GLN A 245 -29.43 2.97 -49.75
C GLN A 245 -30.78 2.68 -50.45
N GLY A 246 -31.66 3.65 -50.39
CA GLY A 246 -32.87 3.67 -51.20
C GLY A 246 -32.48 3.85 -52.66
N SER A 247 -32.71 2.83 -53.44
CA SER A 247 -32.77 2.86 -54.90
C SER A 247 -33.86 3.88 -55.34
N ARG A 248 -33.43 4.89 -56.07
CA ARG A 248 -34.32 5.67 -56.96
C ARG A 248 -34.08 5.14 -58.35
N ASP A 249 -35.08 4.42 -58.84
CA ASP A 249 -35.29 4.30 -60.26
C ASP A 249 -36.79 4.47 -60.51
N ASP A 250 -37.09 5.27 -61.56
CA ASP A 250 -38.27 5.37 -62.41
C ASP A 250 -39.48 6.21 -61.98
N LEU A 251 -39.60 7.30 -62.64
CA LEU A 251 -40.55 8.02 -63.52
C LEU A 251 -40.64 9.49 -63.16
#